data_8f0694d274fb9bd558dc1db0fa7f1097
#
_entry.id   8f0694d274fb9bd558dc1db0fa7f1097
#
_cell.length_a   1.000
_cell.length_b   1.000
_cell.length_c   1.000
_cell.angle_alpha   90.00
_cell.angle_beta   90.00
_cell.angle_gamma   90.00
#
_symmetry.space_group_name_H-M   'P 1'
#
loop_
_entity.id
_entity.type
_entity.pdbx_description
1 polymer ?
#
loop_
_entity_poly.entity_id
_entity_poly.type
_entity_poly.pdbx_seq_one_letter_code
_entity_poly.pdbx_strand_id
1 'polypeptide(L)'
;RAAIGLVLTLCGGAALLAATRADESSEGSLLLGVGVLLTLIGFIVIGPLLAGLVVRVLSAVTLRMFGPVGRLAERNALRNPRRTGATGAALMVGLALVACLSVVGSSMVASATEELDKSVGADFIIQPAGGDGAPIVDQAARAVEAAGDIEHVTSYKSVSTSLTAPDGTTAKDALVAADPTYKDDVRRETVSGDLSEAYGKDAMSVGDTYATEHHVKVGDRITVAFKGGETAKLKVAAITSDDVNIDKGAMYTNITTAARYVPADTLPQNMIMFAKAADGKEKEAYAALKSALAKYPQYEVKNQADFKQQLKDQIGQLLNIVYGLLALAIIVAVLGVVNTLALSVVERTREIGLMRAIGLSRRQLRRMIRLESVVIAVFGALLGLGLGMGWGTAAQKLLALEGLGVLEIPWPTILTVFVASAFVGLFAALVPAFRAGRMNVLNAIATDG
;
A
#
# COMPACT_ATOMS: atom_id res chain seq x y z
N ARG A 1 -17.76 -16.27 -27.77
CA ARG A 1 -16.86 -16.24 -26.59
C ARG A 1 -16.05 -14.95 -26.54
N ALA A 2 -15.41 -14.50 -27.63
CA ALA A 2 -14.68 -13.25 -27.66
C ALA A 2 -15.57 -12.02 -27.33
N ALA A 3 -16.78 -11.98 -27.89
CA ALA A 3 -17.75 -10.92 -27.57
C ALA A 3 -18.16 -10.91 -26.09
N ILE A 4 -18.36 -12.09 -25.48
CA ILE A 4 -18.67 -12.20 -24.05
C ILE A 4 -17.52 -11.68 -23.22
N GLY A 5 -16.28 -12.08 -23.52
CA GLY A 5 -15.11 -11.61 -22.82
C GLY A 5 -14.89 -10.09 -22.95
N LEU A 6 -15.15 -9.54 -24.15
CA LEU A 6 -15.10 -8.09 -24.39
C LEU A 6 -16.14 -7.34 -23.54
N VAL A 7 -17.39 -7.83 -23.53
CA VAL A 7 -18.46 -7.24 -22.71
C VAL A 7 -18.10 -7.29 -21.23
N LEU A 8 -17.61 -8.43 -20.74
CA LEU A 8 -17.17 -8.56 -19.33
C LEU A 8 -16.04 -7.58 -18.99
N THR A 9 -15.06 -7.44 -19.87
CA THR A 9 -13.95 -6.50 -19.68
C THR A 9 -14.42 -5.05 -19.66
N LEU A 10 -15.32 -4.69 -20.60
CA LEU A 10 -15.88 -3.33 -20.65
C LEU A 10 -16.77 -3.03 -19.44
N CYS A 11 -17.64 -3.96 -19.03
CA CYS A 11 -18.46 -3.81 -17.84
C CYS A 11 -17.59 -3.73 -16.57
N GLY A 12 -16.57 -4.55 -16.49
CA GLY A 12 -15.62 -4.51 -15.38
C GLY A 12 -14.82 -3.21 -15.34
N GLY A 13 -14.36 -2.71 -16.47
CA GLY A 13 -13.72 -1.41 -16.61
C GLY A 13 -14.64 -0.25 -16.22
N ALA A 14 -15.90 -0.31 -16.64
CA ALA A 14 -16.92 0.67 -16.23
C ALA A 14 -17.17 0.63 -14.72
N ALA A 15 -17.22 -0.56 -14.10
CA ALA A 15 -17.37 -0.70 -12.65
C ALA A 15 -16.16 -0.15 -11.89
N LEU A 16 -14.93 -0.37 -12.38
CA LEU A 16 -13.72 0.23 -11.81
C LEU A 16 -13.74 1.77 -11.92
N LEU A 17 -14.15 2.30 -13.06
CA LEU A 17 -14.31 3.76 -13.24
C LEU A 17 -15.40 4.32 -12.34
N ALA A 18 -16.52 3.60 -12.16
CA ALA A 18 -17.57 4.01 -11.22
C ALA A 18 -17.06 3.98 -9.78
N ALA A 19 -16.28 2.96 -9.40
CA ALA A 19 -15.64 2.89 -8.08
C ALA A 19 -14.77 4.11 -7.79
N THR A 20 -14.02 4.63 -8.79
CA THR A 20 -13.18 5.83 -8.62
C THR A 20 -13.97 7.13 -8.44
N ARG A 21 -15.28 7.11 -8.67
CA ARG A 21 -16.19 8.26 -8.56
C ARG A 21 -17.22 8.09 -7.44
N ALA A 22 -17.13 7.00 -6.68
CA ALA A 22 -18.03 6.77 -5.55
C ALA A 22 -17.73 7.78 -4.43
N ASP A 23 -18.79 8.30 -3.82
CA ASP A 23 -18.70 9.24 -2.70
C ASP A 23 -18.61 8.51 -1.35
N GLU A 24 -19.04 7.24 -1.31
CA GLU A 24 -18.99 6.38 -0.12
C GLU A 24 -18.03 5.22 -0.31
N SER A 25 -17.23 4.92 0.72
CA SER A 25 -16.26 3.82 0.70
C SER A 25 -16.91 2.44 0.58
N SER A 26 -18.12 2.25 1.13
CA SER A 26 -18.89 1.01 1.06
C SER A 26 -19.35 0.67 -0.35
N GLU A 27 -19.94 1.63 -1.05
CA GLU A 27 -20.39 1.49 -2.44
C GLU A 27 -19.20 1.30 -3.38
N GLY A 28 -18.17 2.14 -3.20
CA GLY A 28 -16.94 2.06 -3.97
C GLY A 28 -16.22 0.72 -3.84
N SER A 29 -16.17 0.13 -2.64
CA SER A 29 -15.54 -1.18 -2.40
C SER A 29 -16.28 -2.32 -3.10
N LEU A 30 -17.60 -2.28 -3.14
CA LEU A 30 -18.41 -3.26 -3.84
C LEU A 30 -18.19 -3.15 -5.36
N LEU A 31 -18.21 -1.94 -5.90
CA LEU A 31 -17.93 -1.68 -7.31
C LEU A 31 -16.50 -2.09 -7.71
N LEU A 32 -15.52 -1.85 -6.84
CA LEU A 32 -14.15 -2.29 -7.02
C LEU A 32 -14.07 -3.82 -7.11
N GLY A 33 -14.69 -4.54 -6.16
CA GLY A 33 -14.70 -6.01 -6.15
C GLY A 33 -15.34 -6.58 -7.41
N VAL A 34 -16.49 -6.07 -7.82
CA VAL A 34 -17.17 -6.47 -9.06
C VAL A 34 -16.31 -6.14 -10.27
N GLY A 35 -15.71 -4.96 -10.34
CA GLY A 35 -14.84 -4.53 -11.42
C GLY A 35 -13.60 -5.40 -11.58
N VAL A 36 -12.94 -5.76 -10.48
CA VAL A 36 -11.79 -6.68 -10.45
C VAL A 36 -12.20 -8.05 -10.98
N LEU A 37 -13.29 -8.65 -10.49
CA LEU A 37 -13.75 -9.97 -10.92
C LEU A 37 -14.16 -9.98 -12.40
N LEU A 38 -14.92 -8.99 -12.86
CA LEU A 38 -15.38 -8.93 -14.26
C LEU A 38 -14.22 -8.69 -15.23
N THR A 39 -13.27 -7.81 -14.88
CA THR A 39 -12.07 -7.59 -15.71
C THR A 39 -11.20 -8.84 -15.74
N LEU A 40 -10.99 -9.51 -14.59
CA LEU A 40 -10.20 -10.73 -14.52
C LEU A 40 -10.79 -11.84 -15.40
N ILE A 41 -12.08 -12.14 -15.24
CA ILE A 41 -12.77 -13.15 -16.03
C ILE A 41 -12.78 -12.75 -17.52
N GLY A 42 -13.05 -11.47 -17.80
CA GLY A 42 -13.02 -10.93 -19.15
C GLY A 42 -11.67 -11.15 -19.84
N PHE A 43 -10.57 -10.79 -19.19
CA PHE A 43 -9.21 -10.98 -19.72
C PHE A 43 -8.83 -12.45 -19.90
N ILE A 44 -9.28 -13.34 -19.01
CA ILE A 44 -9.08 -14.79 -19.19
C ILE A 44 -9.83 -15.28 -20.44
N VAL A 45 -11.08 -14.85 -20.64
CA VAL A 45 -11.92 -15.26 -21.79
C VAL A 45 -11.39 -14.71 -23.10
N ILE A 46 -10.94 -13.45 -23.16
CA ILE A 46 -10.34 -12.84 -24.37
C ILE A 46 -8.85 -13.14 -24.51
N GLY A 47 -8.22 -13.77 -23.51
CA GLY A 47 -6.80 -14.09 -23.49
C GLY A 47 -6.26 -14.70 -24.78
N PRO A 48 -6.94 -15.71 -25.40
CA PRO A 48 -6.52 -16.28 -26.68
C PRO A 48 -6.47 -15.27 -27.84
N LEU A 49 -7.37 -14.27 -27.84
CA LEU A 49 -7.39 -13.21 -28.85
C LEU A 49 -6.26 -12.20 -28.60
N LEU A 50 -6.10 -11.79 -27.35
CA LEU A 50 -5.02 -10.89 -26.94
C LEU A 50 -3.65 -11.54 -27.14
N ALA A 51 -3.49 -12.83 -26.87
CA ALA A 51 -2.28 -13.57 -27.16
C ALA A 51 -1.88 -13.45 -28.62
N GLY A 52 -2.86 -13.59 -29.55
CA GLY A 52 -2.60 -13.41 -30.98
C GLY A 52 -2.10 -12.02 -31.36
N LEU A 53 -2.63 -10.98 -30.72
CA LEU A 53 -2.22 -9.59 -30.98
C LEU A 53 -0.85 -9.29 -30.37
N VAL A 54 -0.68 -9.59 -29.07
CA VAL A 54 0.55 -9.27 -28.32
C VAL A 54 1.72 -10.07 -28.85
N VAL A 55 1.53 -11.37 -29.16
CA VAL A 55 2.59 -12.20 -29.72
C VAL A 55 3.05 -11.66 -31.07
N ARG A 56 2.15 -11.15 -31.93
CA ARG A 56 2.53 -10.51 -33.20
C ARG A 56 3.37 -9.26 -33.00
N VAL A 57 3.03 -8.42 -32.01
CA VAL A 57 3.78 -7.21 -31.69
C VAL A 57 5.15 -7.57 -31.11
N LEU A 58 5.21 -8.51 -30.18
CA LEU A 58 6.47 -8.98 -29.59
C LEU A 58 7.36 -9.67 -30.63
N SER A 59 6.77 -10.40 -31.57
CA SER A 59 7.53 -11.10 -32.61
C SER A 59 8.18 -10.14 -33.59
N ALA A 60 7.60 -8.98 -33.85
CA ALA A 60 8.24 -7.94 -34.65
C ALA A 60 9.61 -7.53 -34.05
N VAL A 61 9.75 -7.55 -32.72
CA VAL A 61 11.01 -7.29 -32.00
C VAL A 61 11.90 -8.54 -32.03
N THR A 62 11.34 -9.72 -31.70
CA THR A 62 12.12 -10.98 -31.66
C THR A 62 12.64 -11.39 -33.04
N LEU A 63 11.91 -11.07 -34.13
CA LEU A 63 12.38 -11.28 -35.51
C LEU A 63 13.63 -10.48 -35.86
N ARG A 64 13.71 -9.23 -35.39
CA ARG A 64 14.88 -8.39 -35.60
C ARG A 64 16.11 -8.91 -34.86
N MET A 65 15.92 -9.54 -33.69
CA MET A 65 17.03 -10.02 -32.85
C MET A 65 17.44 -11.47 -33.14
N PHE A 66 16.50 -12.34 -33.51
CA PHE A 66 16.71 -13.80 -33.58
C PHE A 66 16.46 -14.44 -34.95
N GLY A 67 16.12 -13.67 -35.96
CA GLY A 67 15.95 -14.13 -37.35
C GLY A 67 14.97 -15.28 -37.54
N PRO A 68 15.32 -16.35 -38.31
CA PRO A 68 14.39 -17.45 -38.62
C PRO A 68 13.88 -18.22 -37.41
N VAL A 69 14.68 -18.31 -36.33
CA VAL A 69 14.29 -19.01 -35.09
C VAL A 69 13.19 -18.22 -34.36
N GLY A 70 13.22 -16.87 -34.40
CA GLY A 70 12.18 -16.02 -33.89
C GLY A 70 10.85 -16.21 -34.62
N ARG A 71 10.85 -16.36 -35.96
CA ARG A 71 9.66 -16.66 -36.77
C ARG A 71 9.02 -18.01 -36.40
N LEU A 72 9.85 -19.03 -36.16
CA LEU A 72 9.36 -20.34 -35.75
C LEU A 72 8.70 -20.28 -34.36
N ALA A 73 9.31 -19.57 -33.40
CA ALA A 73 8.75 -19.36 -32.06
C ALA A 73 7.39 -18.63 -32.12
N GLU A 74 7.29 -17.57 -32.93
CA GLU A 74 6.03 -16.84 -33.17
C GLU A 74 4.94 -17.76 -33.74
N ARG A 75 5.22 -18.43 -34.84
CA ARG A 75 4.24 -19.33 -35.49
C ARG A 75 3.77 -20.42 -34.52
N ASN A 76 4.65 -20.92 -33.67
CA ASN A 76 4.32 -21.90 -32.66
C ASN A 76 3.40 -21.35 -31.58
N ALA A 77 3.69 -20.16 -31.03
CA ALA A 77 2.86 -19.51 -30.04
C ALA A 77 1.46 -19.15 -30.60
N LEU A 78 1.37 -18.77 -31.89
CA LEU A 78 0.13 -18.40 -32.55
C LEU A 78 -0.68 -19.61 -33.04
N ARG A 79 -0.10 -20.78 -33.18
CA ARG A 79 -0.78 -22.00 -33.68
C ARG A 79 -1.87 -22.51 -32.73
N ASN A 80 -1.64 -22.37 -31.41
CA ASN A 80 -2.60 -22.76 -30.38
C ASN A 80 -2.88 -21.59 -29.39
N PRO A 81 -3.57 -20.53 -29.83
CA PRO A 81 -3.75 -19.32 -29.02
C PRO A 81 -4.54 -19.55 -27.74
N ARG A 82 -5.42 -20.57 -27.70
CA ARG A 82 -6.14 -20.95 -26.48
C ARG A 82 -5.21 -21.47 -25.39
N ARG A 83 -4.21 -22.23 -25.78
CA ARG A 83 -3.24 -22.82 -24.84
C ARG A 83 -2.26 -21.74 -24.34
N THR A 84 -1.75 -20.93 -25.25
CA THR A 84 -0.91 -19.77 -24.95
C THR A 84 -1.64 -18.80 -24.00
N GLY A 85 -2.91 -18.52 -24.30
CA GLY A 85 -3.77 -17.68 -23.46
C GLY A 85 -4.02 -18.25 -22.07
N ALA A 86 -4.30 -19.55 -21.95
CA ALA A 86 -4.55 -20.21 -20.66
C ALA A 86 -3.30 -20.24 -19.77
N THR A 87 -2.12 -20.53 -20.37
CA THR A 87 -0.84 -20.52 -19.65
C THR A 87 -0.43 -19.11 -19.21
N GLY A 88 -0.60 -18.12 -20.10
CA GLY A 88 -0.33 -16.73 -19.78
C GLY A 88 -1.28 -16.17 -18.73
N ALA A 89 -2.55 -16.63 -18.71
CA ALA A 89 -3.55 -16.20 -17.73
C ALA A 89 -3.17 -16.56 -16.29
N ALA A 90 -2.58 -17.72 -16.04
CA ALA A 90 -2.14 -18.11 -14.70
C ALA A 90 -1.05 -17.14 -14.17
N LEU A 91 -0.08 -16.81 -15.02
CA LEU A 91 0.96 -15.85 -14.67
C LEU A 91 0.40 -14.41 -14.55
N MET A 92 -0.53 -14.05 -15.43
CA MET A 92 -1.23 -12.76 -15.42
C MET A 92 -1.90 -12.49 -14.08
N VAL A 93 -2.62 -13.47 -13.50
CA VAL A 93 -3.31 -13.29 -12.21
C VAL A 93 -2.32 -13.00 -11.10
N GLY A 94 -1.25 -13.79 -10.98
CA GLY A 94 -0.23 -13.58 -9.95
C GLY A 94 0.44 -12.21 -10.07
N LEU A 95 0.81 -11.81 -11.27
CA LEU A 95 1.47 -10.52 -11.51
C LEU A 95 0.52 -9.33 -11.37
N ALA A 96 -0.79 -9.49 -11.69
CA ALA A 96 -1.79 -8.47 -11.46
C ALA A 96 -1.96 -8.17 -9.95
N LEU A 97 -1.99 -9.20 -9.11
CA LEU A 97 -2.05 -9.02 -7.67
C LEU A 97 -0.78 -8.37 -7.12
N VAL A 98 0.41 -8.77 -7.59
CA VAL A 98 1.68 -8.13 -7.21
C VAL A 98 1.67 -6.64 -7.58
N ALA A 99 1.27 -6.29 -8.80
CA ALA A 99 1.21 -4.91 -9.25
C ALA A 99 0.17 -4.09 -8.47
N CYS A 100 -1.03 -4.64 -8.26
CA CYS A 100 -2.09 -3.98 -7.47
C CYS A 100 -1.60 -3.65 -6.05
N LEU A 101 -1.06 -4.64 -5.34
CA LEU A 101 -0.56 -4.47 -3.98
C LEU A 101 0.66 -3.55 -3.92
N SER A 102 1.52 -3.57 -4.93
CA SER A 102 2.66 -2.65 -5.02
C SER A 102 2.19 -1.20 -5.15
N VAL A 103 1.19 -0.93 -6.00
CA VAL A 103 0.61 0.42 -6.15
C VAL A 103 -0.07 0.87 -4.87
N VAL A 104 -0.91 0.02 -4.27
CA VAL A 104 -1.60 0.34 -3.00
C VAL A 104 -0.59 0.60 -1.89
N GLY A 105 0.39 -0.29 -1.70
CA GLY A 105 1.41 -0.16 -0.65
C GLY A 105 2.28 1.09 -0.81
N SER A 106 2.76 1.37 -2.01
CA SER A 106 3.53 2.60 -2.28
C SER A 106 2.70 3.85 -2.06
N SER A 107 1.43 3.84 -2.49
CA SER A 107 0.52 4.96 -2.28
C SER A 107 0.20 5.20 -0.81
N MET A 108 0.05 4.15 -0.01
CA MET A 108 -0.12 4.27 1.44
C MET A 108 1.11 4.90 2.10
N VAL A 109 2.32 4.46 1.75
CA VAL A 109 3.57 5.05 2.26
C VAL A 109 3.69 6.51 1.84
N ALA A 110 3.42 6.83 0.58
CA ALA A 110 3.47 8.18 0.06
C ALA A 110 2.47 9.10 0.76
N SER A 111 1.22 8.66 0.91
CA SER A 111 0.17 9.42 1.61
C SER A 111 0.53 9.67 3.07
N ALA A 112 0.95 8.64 3.79
CA ALA A 112 1.35 8.78 5.19
C ALA A 112 2.57 9.69 5.35
N THR A 113 3.52 9.63 4.42
CA THR A 113 4.71 10.50 4.44
C THR A 113 4.36 11.96 4.14
N GLU A 114 3.48 12.20 3.16
CA GLU A 114 3.01 13.54 2.82
C GLU A 114 2.19 14.15 3.97
N GLU A 115 1.35 13.34 4.61
CA GLU A 115 0.58 13.77 5.77
C GLU A 115 1.47 14.17 6.94
N LEU A 116 2.52 13.39 7.23
CA LEU A 116 3.52 13.74 8.24
C LEU A 116 4.20 15.08 7.92
N ASP A 117 4.58 15.30 6.66
CA ASP A 117 5.24 16.55 6.25
C ASP A 117 4.33 17.78 6.40
N LYS A 118 3.03 17.59 6.17
CA LYS A 118 2.04 18.67 6.31
C LYS A 118 1.66 18.93 7.77
N SER A 119 1.46 17.85 8.53
CA SER A 119 0.82 17.92 9.83
C SER A 119 1.82 18.00 11.00
N VAL A 120 3.04 17.48 10.86
CA VAL A 120 4.03 17.51 11.95
C VAL A 120 5.00 18.66 11.78
N GLY A 121 4.95 19.60 12.72
CA GLY A 121 5.88 20.74 12.83
C GLY A 121 7.03 20.51 13.80
N ALA A 122 6.90 19.50 14.70
CA ALA A 122 7.95 19.11 15.61
C ALA A 122 9.11 18.41 14.89
N ASP A 123 10.33 18.58 15.42
CA ASP A 123 11.52 17.91 14.87
C ASP A 123 11.66 16.49 15.39
N PHE A 124 11.18 16.24 16.60
CA PHE A 124 11.29 14.95 17.30
C PHE A 124 9.98 14.50 17.90
N ILE A 125 9.76 13.19 17.84
CA ILE A 125 8.66 12.48 18.49
C ILE A 125 9.25 11.51 19.49
N ILE A 126 8.79 11.57 20.74
CA ILE A 126 9.18 10.68 21.81
C ILE A 126 8.00 9.77 22.12
N GLN A 127 8.22 8.47 22.00
CA GLN A 127 7.18 7.44 22.13
C GLN A 127 7.72 6.14 22.73
N PRO A 128 6.85 5.20 23.17
CA PRO A 128 7.25 3.84 23.52
C PRO A 128 7.89 3.10 22.34
N ALA A 129 9.03 2.44 22.59
CA ALA A 129 9.80 1.75 21.54
C ALA A 129 9.05 0.57 20.87
N GLY A 130 8.11 -0.05 21.58
CA GLY A 130 7.32 -1.18 21.08
C GLY A 130 6.02 -0.78 20.36
N GLY A 131 5.65 0.49 20.36
CA GLY A 131 4.35 0.93 19.83
C GLY A 131 3.14 0.38 20.60
N ASP A 132 3.36 -0.10 21.82
CA ASP A 132 2.37 -0.75 22.70
C ASP A 132 1.43 0.24 23.41
N GLY A 133 1.61 1.54 23.17
CA GLY A 133 0.81 2.61 23.79
C GLY A 133 1.04 2.78 25.29
N ALA A 134 2.11 2.20 25.84
CA ALA A 134 2.45 2.38 27.24
C ALA A 134 2.79 3.85 27.55
N PRO A 135 2.27 4.44 28.64
CA PRO A 135 2.52 5.85 28.94
C PRO A 135 3.98 6.10 29.30
N ILE A 136 4.45 7.31 29.00
CA ILE A 136 5.79 7.79 29.32
C ILE A 136 5.84 8.16 30.80
N VAL A 137 6.65 7.44 31.60
CA VAL A 137 6.78 7.72 33.03
C VAL A 137 7.33 9.12 33.28
N ASP A 138 6.90 9.75 34.39
CA ASP A 138 7.23 11.14 34.71
C ASP A 138 8.74 11.41 34.83
N GLN A 139 9.52 10.39 35.22
CA GLN A 139 10.99 10.54 35.30
C GLN A 139 11.60 10.64 33.89
N ALA A 140 11.10 9.86 32.91
CA ALA A 140 11.56 9.95 31.54
C ALA A 140 11.09 11.26 30.90
N ALA A 141 9.85 11.68 31.16
CA ALA A 141 9.32 12.96 30.69
C ALA A 141 10.19 14.14 31.18
N ARG A 142 10.51 14.19 32.47
CA ARG A 142 11.42 15.21 33.05
C ARG A 142 12.82 15.16 32.45
N ALA A 143 13.33 13.95 32.13
CA ALA A 143 14.63 13.83 31.47
C ALA A 143 14.62 14.41 30.05
N VAL A 144 13.53 14.25 29.31
CA VAL A 144 13.30 14.84 27.99
C VAL A 144 13.21 16.36 28.11
N GLU A 145 12.42 16.89 29.05
CA GLU A 145 12.24 18.32 29.29
C GLU A 145 13.54 19.03 29.70
N ALA A 146 14.45 18.30 30.37
CA ALA A 146 15.76 18.82 30.78
C ALA A 146 16.85 18.64 29.71
N ALA A 147 16.54 18.08 28.55
CA ALA A 147 17.53 17.88 27.49
C ALA A 147 18.00 19.22 26.90
N GLY A 148 19.30 19.32 26.56
CA GLY A 148 19.88 20.52 26.00
C GLY A 148 19.51 20.75 24.54
N ASP A 149 19.69 22.01 24.09
CA ASP A 149 19.48 22.43 22.69
C ASP A 149 18.04 22.26 22.17
N ILE A 150 17.07 22.21 23.09
CA ILE A 150 15.64 22.11 22.82
C ILE A 150 15.00 23.49 22.97
N GLU A 151 14.19 23.91 21.99
CA GLU A 151 13.39 25.14 22.05
C GLU A 151 12.19 24.94 22.96
N HIS A 152 11.43 23.86 22.74
CA HIS A 152 10.31 23.46 23.61
C HIS A 152 10.06 21.96 23.54
N VAL A 153 9.39 21.46 24.57
CA VAL A 153 8.84 20.12 24.66
C VAL A 153 7.34 20.25 24.89
N THR A 154 6.57 19.47 24.14
CA THR A 154 5.12 19.44 24.24
C THR A 154 4.67 18.12 24.82
N SER A 155 3.98 18.17 25.92
CA SER A 155 3.33 17.04 26.57
C SER A 155 1.95 16.77 25.99
N TYR A 156 1.61 15.52 25.82
CA TYR A 156 0.33 15.04 25.30
C TYR A 156 -0.22 13.96 26.23
N LYS A 157 -1.36 14.24 26.87
CA LYS A 157 -2.03 13.34 27.80
C LYS A 157 -3.45 13.04 27.35
N SER A 158 -3.82 11.78 27.31
CA SER A 158 -5.19 11.36 27.03
C SER A 158 -5.98 11.22 28.32
N VAL A 159 -6.95 12.08 28.53
CA VAL A 159 -7.78 12.11 29.74
C VAL A 159 -9.15 11.53 29.43
N SER A 160 -9.52 10.45 30.13
CA SER A 160 -10.86 9.85 29.99
C SER A 160 -11.92 10.80 30.53
N THR A 161 -12.94 11.10 29.72
CA THR A 161 -14.00 12.03 30.07
C THR A 161 -15.37 11.51 29.65
N SER A 162 -16.42 12.14 30.18
CA SER A 162 -17.77 12.06 29.63
C SER A 162 -18.15 13.47 29.17
N LEU A 163 -18.42 13.61 27.89
CA LEU A 163 -18.74 14.88 27.24
C LEU A 163 -20.26 14.99 27.08
N THR A 164 -20.85 16.08 27.57
CA THR A 164 -22.26 16.39 27.33
C THR A 164 -22.32 17.59 26.41
N ALA A 165 -22.81 17.37 25.20
CA ALA A 165 -23.02 18.39 24.19
C ALA A 165 -24.18 19.33 24.54
N PRO A 166 -24.32 20.51 23.90
CA PRO A 166 -25.41 21.43 24.11
C PRO A 166 -26.81 20.83 23.83
N ASP A 167 -26.91 19.82 22.96
CA ASP A 167 -28.12 19.08 22.64
C ASP A 167 -28.55 18.12 23.77
N GLY A 168 -27.76 17.98 24.85
CA GLY A 168 -27.96 17.08 25.96
C GLY A 168 -27.42 15.66 25.75
N THR A 169 -26.89 15.34 24.60
CA THR A 169 -26.29 14.03 24.35
C THR A 169 -24.99 13.88 25.14
N THR A 170 -24.83 12.75 25.81
CA THR A 170 -23.63 12.44 26.60
C THR A 170 -22.92 11.22 26.00
N ALA A 171 -21.64 11.36 25.68
CA ALA A 171 -20.78 10.29 25.21
C ALA A 171 -19.53 10.18 26.09
N LYS A 172 -19.01 8.96 26.26
CA LYS A 172 -17.68 8.74 26.85
C LYS A 172 -16.66 8.90 25.76
N ASP A 173 -15.68 9.77 26.00
CA ASP A 173 -14.61 10.03 25.05
C ASP A 173 -13.30 10.38 25.79
N ALA A 174 -12.22 10.44 25.04
CA ALA A 174 -10.92 10.90 25.54
C ALA A 174 -10.70 12.35 25.11
N LEU A 175 -10.53 13.23 26.10
CA LEU A 175 -10.09 14.60 25.85
C LEU A 175 -8.56 14.64 25.91
N VAL A 176 -7.95 15.20 24.88
CA VAL A 176 -6.51 15.40 24.87
C VAL A 176 -6.16 16.69 25.62
N ALA A 177 -5.37 16.55 26.67
CA ALA A 177 -4.76 17.66 27.37
C ALA A 177 -3.31 17.82 26.90
N ALA A 178 -3.00 18.94 26.24
CA ALA A 178 -1.70 19.20 25.67
C ALA A 178 -1.20 20.62 26.03
N ASP A 179 0.11 20.81 25.90
CA ASP A 179 0.71 22.15 26.03
C ASP A 179 0.30 23.03 24.84
N PRO A 180 0.26 24.37 24.99
CA PRO A 180 -0.14 25.29 23.90
C PRO A 180 0.73 25.20 22.64
N THR A 181 1.98 24.74 22.76
CA THR A 181 2.90 24.49 21.66
C THR A 181 2.46 23.34 20.74
N TYR A 182 1.52 22.52 21.20
CA TYR A 182 0.98 21.42 20.41
C TYR A 182 0.37 21.87 19.08
N LYS A 183 -0.23 23.04 19.00
CA LYS A 183 -0.77 23.63 17.75
C LYS A 183 0.30 23.87 16.68
N ASP A 184 1.55 24.08 17.10
CA ASP A 184 2.71 24.32 16.22
C ASP A 184 3.39 23.00 15.86
N ASP A 185 3.43 22.04 16.82
CA ASP A 185 4.00 20.72 16.65
C ASP A 185 3.11 19.78 15.84
N VAL A 186 1.78 19.95 15.94
CA VAL A 186 0.80 19.22 15.12
C VAL A 186 -0.13 20.24 14.49
N ARG A 187 0.13 20.52 13.22
CA ARG A 187 -0.63 21.48 12.43
C ARG A 187 -1.98 20.90 12.05
N ARG A 188 -3.03 21.68 12.26
CA ARG A 188 -4.40 21.33 11.92
C ARG A 188 -5.07 22.43 11.15
N GLU A 189 -5.90 22.04 10.22
CA GLU A 189 -6.79 22.97 9.55
C GLU A 189 -7.93 23.37 10.50
N THR A 190 -8.11 24.66 10.68
CA THR A 190 -9.20 25.22 11.50
C THR A 190 -10.36 25.58 10.59
N VAL A 191 -11.49 24.91 10.78
CA VAL A 191 -12.74 25.16 10.03
C VAL A 191 -13.42 26.43 10.51
N SER A 192 -13.41 26.66 11.83
CA SER A 192 -14.04 27.84 12.46
C SER A 192 -13.38 28.15 13.80
N GLY A 193 -13.31 29.43 14.16
CA GLY A 193 -12.74 29.90 15.41
C GLY A 193 -11.22 30.11 15.35
N ASP A 194 -10.55 30.13 16.52
CA ASP A 194 -9.10 30.25 16.67
C ASP A 194 -8.57 29.11 17.54
N LEU A 195 -7.71 28.27 16.94
CA LEU A 195 -7.10 27.13 17.63
C LEU A 195 -6.22 27.58 18.79
N SER A 196 -5.61 28.75 18.73
CA SER A 196 -4.80 29.30 19.84
C SER A 196 -5.64 29.57 21.08
N GLU A 197 -6.89 30.00 20.92
CA GLU A 197 -7.82 30.23 22.03
C GLU A 197 -8.30 28.92 22.69
N ALA A 198 -8.24 27.78 21.97
CA ALA A 198 -8.61 26.48 22.55
C ALA A 198 -7.65 26.03 23.66
N TYR A 199 -6.43 26.55 23.67
CA TYR A 199 -5.46 26.35 24.77
C TYR A 199 -5.55 27.42 25.85
N GLY A 200 -6.54 28.30 25.78
CA GLY A 200 -6.85 29.25 26.84
C GLY A 200 -7.47 28.61 28.07
N LYS A 201 -7.81 29.46 29.03
CA LYS A 201 -8.46 29.02 30.30
C LYS A 201 -9.89 28.52 30.01
N ASP A 202 -10.17 27.29 30.44
CA ASP A 202 -11.49 26.64 30.34
C ASP A 202 -12.04 26.67 28.90
N ALA A 203 -11.15 26.45 27.92
CA ALA A 203 -11.45 26.36 26.51
C ALA A 203 -11.05 25.01 25.93
N MET A 204 -11.64 24.67 24.77
CA MET A 204 -11.35 23.44 24.04
C MET A 204 -11.56 23.63 22.54
N SER A 205 -11.00 22.73 21.74
CA SER A 205 -11.39 22.52 20.34
C SER A 205 -12.13 21.19 20.17
N VAL A 206 -12.95 21.13 19.14
CA VAL A 206 -13.69 19.93 18.73
C VAL A 206 -13.48 19.64 17.26
N GLY A 207 -13.63 18.38 16.84
CA GLY A 207 -13.63 18.03 15.41
C GLY A 207 -14.94 18.46 14.72
N ASP A 208 -14.88 18.68 13.42
CA ASP A 208 -16.02 19.14 12.61
C ASP A 208 -17.11 18.09 12.51
N THR A 209 -16.78 16.79 12.51
CA THR A 209 -17.76 15.70 12.56
C THR A 209 -18.61 15.78 13.85
N TYR A 210 -17.96 15.89 15.01
CA TYR A 210 -18.66 16.05 16.29
C TYR A 210 -19.48 17.34 16.32
N ALA A 211 -18.91 18.44 15.82
CA ALA A 211 -19.61 19.71 15.77
C ALA A 211 -20.88 19.66 14.90
N THR A 212 -20.81 18.95 13.78
CA THR A 212 -21.96 18.77 12.88
C THR A 212 -23.01 17.86 13.48
N GLU A 213 -22.65 16.72 14.04
CA GLU A 213 -23.55 15.74 14.63
C GLU A 213 -24.33 16.32 15.82
N HIS A 214 -23.67 17.11 16.66
CA HIS A 214 -24.25 17.70 17.88
C HIS A 214 -24.62 19.17 17.75
N HIS A 215 -24.58 19.72 16.53
CA HIS A 215 -24.89 21.13 16.23
C HIS A 215 -24.11 22.14 17.08
N VAL A 216 -22.85 21.81 17.41
CA VAL A 216 -21.94 22.63 18.21
C VAL A 216 -21.35 23.77 17.38
N LYS A 217 -21.31 24.96 17.95
CA LYS A 217 -20.72 26.16 17.33
C LYS A 217 -19.62 26.73 18.20
N VAL A 218 -18.72 27.50 17.58
CA VAL A 218 -17.74 28.30 18.32
C VAL A 218 -18.47 29.24 19.29
N GLY A 219 -18.03 29.21 20.55
CA GLY A 219 -18.67 29.96 21.66
C GLY A 219 -19.57 29.10 22.54
N ASP A 220 -20.06 27.95 22.08
CA ASP A 220 -20.84 27.04 22.88
C ASP A 220 -20.01 26.44 24.04
N ARG A 221 -20.69 25.87 25.02
CA ARG A 221 -20.03 25.23 26.16
C ARG A 221 -20.38 23.76 26.22
N ILE A 222 -19.37 22.92 26.29
CA ILE A 222 -19.50 21.48 26.50
C ILE A 222 -19.24 21.19 27.97
N THR A 223 -20.10 20.39 28.58
CA THR A 223 -19.92 19.91 29.94
C THR A 223 -19.00 18.68 29.90
N VAL A 224 -17.85 18.78 30.53
CA VAL A 224 -16.79 17.75 30.56
C VAL A 224 -16.70 17.20 31.97
N ALA A 225 -17.12 15.96 32.17
CA ALA A 225 -16.94 15.25 33.43
C ALA A 225 -15.64 14.41 33.35
N PHE A 226 -14.63 14.81 34.08
CA PHE A 226 -13.33 14.12 34.11
C PHE A 226 -13.40 12.86 34.99
N LYS A 227 -12.89 11.75 34.48
CA LYS A 227 -12.84 10.50 35.25
C LYS A 227 -11.90 10.66 36.45
N GLY A 228 -12.46 10.50 37.67
CA GLY A 228 -11.70 10.68 38.91
C GLY A 228 -11.47 12.14 39.31
N GLY A 229 -12.09 13.09 38.60
CA GLY A 229 -11.99 14.52 38.82
C GLY A 229 -13.35 15.21 38.91
N GLU A 230 -13.35 16.52 38.74
CA GLU A 230 -14.55 17.38 38.77
C GLU A 230 -15.16 17.54 37.37
N THR A 231 -16.32 18.14 37.32
CA THR A 231 -17.02 18.50 36.06
C THR A 231 -16.72 19.97 35.72
N ALA A 232 -16.29 20.19 34.50
CA ALA A 232 -16.01 21.53 33.93
C ALA A 232 -16.99 21.88 32.82
N LYS A 233 -17.16 23.18 32.56
CA LYS A 233 -17.82 23.71 31.36
C LYS A 233 -16.78 24.41 30.50
N LEU A 234 -16.31 23.74 29.46
CA LEU A 234 -15.31 24.27 28.55
C LEU A 234 -15.97 24.98 27.37
N LYS A 235 -15.45 26.17 27.03
CA LYS A 235 -15.89 26.95 25.85
C LYS A 235 -15.25 26.35 24.61
N VAL A 236 -16.04 26.06 23.58
CA VAL A 236 -15.55 25.69 22.25
C VAL A 236 -14.96 26.93 21.59
N ALA A 237 -13.65 26.98 21.43
CA ALA A 237 -12.93 28.12 20.84
C ALA A 237 -12.60 27.88 19.37
N ALA A 238 -12.48 26.62 18.96
CA ALA A 238 -12.20 26.24 17.57
C ALA A 238 -12.90 24.93 17.19
N ILE A 239 -13.23 24.83 15.92
CA ILE A 239 -13.63 23.59 15.25
C ILE A 239 -12.53 23.27 14.24
N THR A 240 -11.94 22.07 14.36
CA THR A 240 -10.84 21.61 13.50
C THR A 240 -11.33 20.59 12.50
N SER A 241 -10.72 20.53 11.32
CA SER A 241 -11.03 19.53 10.30
C SER A 241 -10.65 18.13 10.77
N ASP A 242 -11.50 17.16 10.49
CA ASP A 242 -11.26 15.72 10.70
C ASP A 242 -10.64 15.05 9.46
N ASP A 243 -10.32 15.81 8.40
CA ASP A 243 -9.70 15.28 7.18
C ASP A 243 -8.23 14.89 7.38
N VAL A 244 -7.62 15.33 8.47
CA VAL A 244 -6.24 14.99 8.85
C VAL A 244 -6.21 13.64 9.56
N ASN A 245 -5.39 12.71 9.08
CA ASN A 245 -5.29 11.35 9.65
C ASN A 245 -4.60 11.30 11.03
N ILE A 246 -3.78 12.30 11.35
CA ILE A 246 -3.15 12.41 12.67
C ILE A 246 -4.16 13.03 13.62
N ASP A 247 -4.52 12.29 14.66
CA ASP A 247 -5.49 12.69 15.69
C ASP A 247 -6.91 13.02 15.17
N LYS A 248 -7.37 12.30 14.13
CA LYS A 248 -8.71 12.45 13.58
C LYS A 248 -9.78 12.41 14.69
N GLY A 249 -10.64 13.43 14.74
CA GLY A 249 -11.72 13.53 15.70
C GLY A 249 -11.31 13.88 17.13
N ALA A 250 -10.01 14.06 17.42
CA ALA A 250 -9.57 14.35 18.77
C ALA A 250 -9.94 15.76 19.22
N MET A 251 -10.41 15.88 20.46
CA MET A 251 -10.76 17.14 21.10
C MET A 251 -9.63 17.56 22.04
N TYR A 252 -9.31 18.84 22.06
CA TYR A 252 -8.13 19.36 22.76
C TYR A 252 -8.48 20.44 23.76
N THR A 253 -7.76 20.41 24.87
CA THR A 253 -7.71 21.47 25.86
C THR A 253 -6.28 21.66 26.38
N ASN A 254 -6.01 22.77 27.03
CA ASN A 254 -4.73 23.01 27.68
C ASN A 254 -4.55 22.03 28.87
N ILE A 255 -3.34 21.48 29.00
CA ILE A 255 -2.96 20.63 30.13
C ILE A 255 -3.21 21.31 31.49
N THR A 256 -3.00 22.63 31.58
CA THR A 256 -3.27 23.41 32.80
C THR A 256 -4.78 23.53 33.10
N THR A 257 -5.64 23.47 32.09
CA THR A 257 -7.09 23.41 32.29
C THR A 257 -7.47 22.05 32.84
N ALA A 258 -6.99 20.93 32.26
CA ALA A 258 -7.25 19.60 32.79
C ALA A 258 -6.73 19.43 34.24
N ALA A 259 -5.56 19.93 34.53
CA ALA A 259 -4.96 19.83 35.87
C ALA A 259 -5.71 20.60 36.96
N ARG A 260 -6.62 21.51 36.61
CA ARG A 260 -7.50 22.16 37.61
C ARG A 260 -8.64 21.27 38.08
N TYR A 261 -9.11 20.40 37.21
CA TYR A 261 -10.30 19.57 37.45
C TYR A 261 -9.94 18.12 37.76
N VAL A 262 -8.69 17.70 37.47
CA VAL A 262 -8.18 16.35 37.74
C VAL A 262 -7.09 16.44 38.80
N PRO A 263 -7.19 15.67 39.90
CA PRO A 263 -6.12 15.61 40.93
C PRO A 263 -4.80 15.19 40.31
N ALA A 264 -3.69 15.75 40.80
CA ALA A 264 -2.36 15.53 40.24
C ALA A 264 -1.91 14.06 40.21
N ASP A 265 -2.37 13.27 41.18
CA ASP A 265 -2.10 11.82 41.30
C ASP A 265 -2.98 10.98 40.32
N THR A 266 -4.03 11.57 39.77
CA THR A 266 -4.97 10.92 38.86
C THR A 266 -4.77 11.40 37.41
N LEU A 267 -4.02 12.50 37.20
CA LEU A 267 -3.72 13.01 35.87
C LEU A 267 -2.85 11.98 35.11
N PRO A 268 -3.27 11.53 33.93
CA PRO A 268 -2.52 10.48 33.22
C PRO A 268 -1.11 10.96 32.83
N GLN A 269 -0.21 10.01 32.67
CA GLN A 269 1.12 10.25 32.14
C GLN A 269 1.03 10.60 30.64
N ASN A 270 2.14 11.13 30.09
CA ASN A 270 2.21 11.43 28.66
C ASN A 270 2.12 10.15 27.83
N MET A 271 1.30 10.15 26.80
CA MET A 271 1.26 9.05 25.83
C MET A 271 2.35 9.20 24.76
N ILE A 272 2.58 10.42 24.37
CA ILE A 272 3.58 10.85 23.39
C ILE A 272 4.08 12.23 23.80
N MET A 273 5.29 12.57 23.44
CA MET A 273 5.82 13.93 23.60
C MET A 273 6.41 14.39 22.27
N PHE A 274 6.31 15.66 22.01
CA PHE A 274 6.94 16.30 20.86
C PHE A 274 8.04 17.22 21.33
N ALA A 275 9.09 17.36 20.57
CA ALA A 275 10.15 18.31 20.87
C ALA A 275 10.60 19.02 19.62
N LYS A 276 10.93 20.30 19.79
CA LYS A 276 11.51 21.14 18.76
C LYS A 276 12.92 21.54 19.16
N ALA A 277 13.86 21.41 18.23
CA ALA A 277 15.23 21.84 18.44
C ALA A 277 15.33 23.37 18.45
N ALA A 278 16.31 23.89 19.16
CA ALA A 278 16.74 25.26 18.96
C ALA A 278 17.28 25.44 17.54
N ASP A 279 17.11 26.63 16.95
CA ASP A 279 17.46 26.93 15.57
C ASP A 279 18.88 26.46 15.19
N GLY A 280 18.95 25.59 14.17
CA GLY A 280 20.20 25.07 13.62
C GLY A 280 20.91 24.03 14.52
N LYS A 281 20.24 23.52 15.56
CA LYS A 281 20.80 22.54 16.51
C LYS A 281 20.11 21.20 16.52
N GLU A 282 19.50 20.80 15.42
CA GLU A 282 18.71 19.56 15.35
C GLU A 282 19.54 18.30 15.67
N LYS A 283 20.82 18.29 15.28
CA LYS A 283 21.71 17.14 15.55
C LYS A 283 22.11 17.04 17.02
N GLU A 284 22.44 18.19 17.63
CA GLU A 284 22.80 18.28 19.04
C GLU A 284 21.60 17.93 19.93
N ALA A 285 20.43 18.49 19.61
CA ALA A 285 19.17 18.19 20.27
C ALA A 285 18.81 16.71 20.19
N TYR A 286 18.96 16.08 19.01
CA TYR A 286 18.71 14.66 18.84
C TYR A 286 19.63 13.80 19.70
N ALA A 287 20.93 14.14 19.75
CA ALA A 287 21.89 13.45 20.60
C ALA A 287 21.58 13.63 22.10
N ALA A 288 21.17 14.85 22.50
CA ALA A 288 20.78 15.16 23.87
C ALA A 288 19.54 14.34 24.30
N LEU A 289 18.51 14.28 23.48
CA LEU A 289 17.30 13.48 23.73
C LEU A 289 17.61 11.99 23.84
N LYS A 290 18.43 11.44 22.94
CA LYS A 290 18.89 10.04 23.03
C LYS A 290 19.66 9.78 24.32
N SER A 291 20.52 10.69 24.73
CA SER A 291 21.26 10.58 25.99
C SER A 291 20.34 10.65 27.20
N ALA A 292 19.35 11.54 27.20
CA ALA A 292 18.33 11.64 28.24
C ALA A 292 17.53 10.34 28.41
N LEU A 293 17.20 9.68 27.30
CA LEU A 293 16.46 8.42 27.27
C LEU A 293 17.33 7.17 27.45
N ALA A 294 18.65 7.29 27.52
CA ALA A 294 19.56 6.13 27.64
C ALA A 294 19.27 5.24 28.89
N LYS A 295 18.70 5.82 29.95
CA LYS A 295 18.27 5.11 31.17
C LYS A 295 16.85 4.52 31.06
N TYR A 296 16.15 4.79 29.99
CA TYR A 296 14.76 4.42 29.75
C TYR A 296 14.61 3.74 28.38
N PRO A 297 15.19 2.53 28.20
CA PRO A 297 15.26 1.87 26.89
C PRO A 297 13.89 1.46 26.32
N GLN A 298 12.83 1.51 27.11
CA GLN A 298 11.45 1.31 26.69
C GLN A 298 10.87 2.49 25.90
N TYR A 299 11.57 3.63 25.86
CA TYR A 299 11.18 4.80 25.08
C TYR A 299 12.22 5.11 24.02
N GLU A 300 11.77 5.65 22.92
CA GLU A 300 12.62 6.08 21.81
C GLU A 300 12.30 7.51 21.38
N VAL A 301 13.31 8.20 20.90
CA VAL A 301 13.16 9.45 20.19
C VAL A 301 13.40 9.21 18.71
N LYS A 302 12.50 9.71 17.87
CA LYS A 302 12.61 9.66 16.41
C LYS A 302 12.52 11.06 15.84
N ASN A 303 13.38 11.32 14.87
CA ASN A 303 13.17 12.47 13.98
C ASN A 303 12.17 12.10 12.88
N GLN A 304 11.76 13.07 12.08
CA GLN A 304 10.80 12.83 10.99
C GLN A 304 11.30 11.79 9.98
N ALA A 305 12.61 11.77 9.67
CA ALA A 305 13.18 10.81 8.73
C ALA A 305 13.12 9.36 9.27
N ASP A 306 13.46 9.18 10.56
CA ASP A 306 13.39 7.87 11.22
C ASP A 306 11.94 7.37 11.30
N PHE A 307 10.98 8.25 11.57
CA PHE A 307 9.56 7.91 11.62
C PHE A 307 9.02 7.48 10.23
N LYS A 308 9.39 8.22 9.18
CA LYS A 308 9.06 7.85 7.80
C LYS A 308 9.65 6.50 7.41
N GLN A 309 10.89 6.25 7.81
CA GLN A 309 11.54 4.97 7.55
C GLN A 309 10.83 3.82 8.27
N GLN A 310 10.44 4.02 9.52
CA GLN A 310 9.67 3.03 10.28
C GLN A 310 8.33 2.70 9.59
N LEU A 311 7.60 3.70 9.11
CA LEU A 311 6.36 3.48 8.34
C LEU A 311 6.60 2.64 7.08
N LYS A 312 7.67 2.98 6.33
CA LYS A 312 8.08 2.21 5.15
C LYS A 312 8.39 0.76 5.50
N ASP A 313 9.11 0.54 6.59
CA ASP A 313 9.51 -0.79 7.02
C ASP A 313 8.30 -1.63 7.48
N GLN A 314 7.37 -1.03 8.22
CA GLN A 314 6.14 -1.71 8.67
C GLN A 314 5.26 -2.12 7.49
N ILE A 315 4.99 -1.18 6.56
CA ILE A 315 4.20 -1.48 5.35
C ILE A 315 4.95 -2.47 4.47
N GLY A 316 6.26 -2.29 4.30
CA GLY A 316 7.12 -3.20 3.57
C GLY A 316 7.11 -4.62 4.13
N GLN A 317 7.11 -4.79 5.44
CA GLN A 317 7.02 -6.10 6.09
C GLN A 317 5.69 -6.80 5.79
N LEU A 318 4.56 -6.09 5.88
CA LEU A 318 3.25 -6.62 5.51
C LEU A 318 3.20 -7.02 4.03
N LEU A 319 3.69 -6.16 3.15
CA LEU A 319 3.77 -6.45 1.71
C LEU A 319 4.65 -7.66 1.42
N ASN A 320 5.79 -7.82 2.10
CA ASN A 320 6.69 -8.95 1.91
C ASN A 320 6.04 -10.28 2.28
N ILE A 321 5.21 -10.33 3.32
CA ILE A 321 4.42 -11.52 3.67
C ILE A 321 3.47 -11.88 2.52
N VAL A 322 2.75 -10.90 2.00
CA VAL A 322 1.81 -11.11 0.89
C VAL A 322 2.56 -11.50 -0.39
N TYR A 323 3.68 -10.87 -0.69
CA TYR A 323 4.53 -11.23 -1.84
C TYR A 323 5.07 -12.65 -1.71
N GLY A 324 5.40 -13.10 -0.50
CA GLY A 324 5.79 -14.48 -0.23
C GLY A 324 4.68 -15.48 -0.59
N LEU A 325 3.44 -15.19 -0.23
CA LEU A 325 2.28 -16.01 -0.60
C LEU A 325 2.02 -15.99 -2.11
N LEU A 326 2.13 -14.81 -2.74
CA LEU A 326 1.98 -14.67 -4.20
C LEU A 326 3.10 -15.37 -4.97
N ALA A 327 4.31 -15.41 -4.43
CA ALA A 327 5.43 -16.17 -5.01
C ALA A 327 5.09 -17.65 -5.13
N LEU A 328 4.41 -18.25 -4.15
CA LEU A 328 3.92 -19.62 -4.25
C LEU A 328 2.92 -19.78 -5.39
N ALA A 329 1.97 -18.87 -5.55
CA ALA A 329 1.03 -18.88 -6.66
C ALA A 329 1.74 -18.76 -8.02
N ILE A 330 2.76 -17.92 -8.12
CA ILE A 330 3.59 -17.78 -9.33
C ILE A 330 4.36 -19.07 -9.61
N ILE A 331 4.91 -19.74 -8.58
CA ILE A 331 5.59 -21.03 -8.75
C ILE A 331 4.64 -22.06 -9.33
N VAL A 332 3.41 -22.15 -8.83
CA VAL A 332 2.37 -23.05 -9.37
C VAL A 332 2.06 -22.70 -10.83
N ALA A 333 1.94 -21.42 -11.16
CA ALA A 333 1.74 -20.95 -12.54
C ALA A 333 2.92 -21.36 -13.44
N VAL A 334 4.15 -21.23 -12.97
CA VAL A 334 5.37 -21.66 -13.69
C VAL A 334 5.37 -23.16 -13.94
N LEU A 335 4.99 -23.97 -12.94
CA LEU A 335 4.84 -25.42 -13.12
C LEU A 335 3.78 -25.76 -14.18
N GLY A 336 2.69 -24.99 -14.23
CA GLY A 336 1.69 -25.07 -15.29
C GLY A 336 2.29 -24.78 -16.67
N VAL A 337 3.11 -23.74 -16.79
CA VAL A 337 3.86 -23.40 -18.03
C VAL A 337 4.80 -24.54 -18.43
N VAL A 338 5.59 -25.07 -17.49
CA VAL A 338 6.52 -26.19 -17.72
C VAL A 338 5.76 -27.41 -18.25
N ASN A 339 4.66 -27.78 -17.58
CA ASN A 339 3.84 -28.94 -17.98
C ASN A 339 3.23 -28.74 -19.39
N THR A 340 2.73 -27.54 -19.65
CA THR A 340 2.16 -27.19 -20.95
C THR A 340 3.19 -27.24 -22.07
N LEU A 341 4.40 -26.75 -21.84
CA LEU A 341 5.49 -26.82 -22.80
C LEU A 341 5.97 -28.26 -23.01
N ALA A 342 6.07 -29.05 -21.93
CA ALA A 342 6.46 -30.47 -22.03
C ALA A 342 5.43 -31.25 -22.86
N LEU A 343 4.14 -31.05 -22.62
CA LEU A 343 3.08 -31.68 -23.42
C LEU A 343 3.13 -31.22 -24.88
N SER A 344 3.38 -29.92 -25.13
CA SER A 344 3.56 -29.38 -26.47
C SER A 344 4.69 -30.06 -27.22
N VAL A 345 5.81 -30.32 -26.57
CA VAL A 345 6.95 -31.03 -27.15
C VAL A 345 6.58 -32.47 -27.50
N VAL A 346 5.84 -33.19 -26.63
CA VAL A 346 5.41 -34.58 -26.86
C VAL A 346 4.42 -34.65 -28.03
N GLU A 347 3.39 -33.82 -28.07
CA GLU A 347 2.40 -33.78 -29.15
C GLU A 347 3.02 -33.46 -30.51
N ARG A 348 4.13 -32.75 -30.53
CA ARG A 348 4.82 -32.27 -31.75
C ARG A 348 6.10 -33.06 -32.02
N THR A 349 6.27 -34.23 -31.41
CA THR A 349 7.47 -35.06 -31.54
C THR A 349 7.81 -35.34 -32.99
N ARG A 350 6.82 -35.68 -33.83
CA ARG A 350 7.00 -35.96 -35.27
C ARG A 350 7.42 -34.72 -36.05
N GLU A 351 6.79 -33.57 -35.81
CA GLU A 351 7.17 -32.27 -36.45
C GLU A 351 8.60 -31.89 -36.11
N ILE A 352 8.96 -32.05 -34.81
CA ILE A 352 10.31 -31.74 -34.32
C ILE A 352 11.33 -32.69 -34.95
N GLY A 353 10.97 -33.96 -35.08
CA GLY A 353 11.79 -34.97 -35.78
C GLY A 353 12.04 -34.61 -37.24
N LEU A 354 10.98 -34.22 -37.97
CA LEU A 354 11.08 -33.76 -39.35
C LEU A 354 11.94 -32.50 -39.49
N MET A 355 11.72 -31.49 -38.65
CA MET A 355 12.55 -30.25 -38.66
C MET A 355 14.03 -30.56 -38.42
N ARG A 356 14.34 -31.54 -37.57
CA ARG A 356 15.71 -31.96 -37.33
C ARG A 356 16.28 -32.77 -38.50
N ALA A 357 15.47 -33.59 -39.18
CA ALA A 357 15.89 -34.32 -40.35
C ALA A 357 16.27 -33.40 -41.53
N ILE A 358 15.59 -32.26 -41.68
CA ILE A 358 15.88 -31.26 -42.70
C ILE A 358 16.95 -30.25 -42.27
N GLY A 359 17.65 -30.45 -41.10
CA GLY A 359 18.84 -29.71 -40.75
C GLY A 359 18.71 -28.75 -39.55
N LEU A 360 17.60 -28.73 -38.79
CA LEU A 360 17.48 -27.91 -37.58
C LEU A 360 18.40 -28.46 -36.49
N SER A 361 19.35 -27.65 -36.02
CA SER A 361 20.29 -28.04 -34.97
C SER A 361 19.60 -28.13 -33.57
N ARG A 362 20.19 -28.94 -32.67
CA ARG A 362 19.74 -29.05 -31.26
C ARG A 362 19.76 -27.69 -30.56
N ARG A 363 20.70 -26.82 -30.87
CA ARG A 363 20.80 -25.48 -30.28
C ARG A 363 19.68 -24.56 -30.74
N GLN A 364 19.34 -24.60 -32.03
CA GLN A 364 18.24 -23.83 -32.59
C GLN A 364 16.89 -24.27 -32.04
N LEU A 365 16.66 -25.60 -31.91
CA LEU A 365 15.46 -26.15 -31.31
C LEU A 365 15.26 -25.70 -29.86
N ARG A 366 16.31 -25.80 -29.03
CA ARG A 366 16.27 -25.33 -27.64
C ARG A 366 16.00 -23.82 -27.56
N ARG A 367 16.61 -23.04 -28.42
CA ARG A 367 16.40 -21.59 -28.49
C ARG A 367 14.95 -21.26 -28.87
N MET A 368 14.38 -21.97 -29.81
CA MET A 368 12.98 -21.81 -30.23
C MET A 368 12.01 -22.02 -29.05
N ILE A 369 12.15 -23.12 -28.29
CA ILE A 369 11.28 -23.44 -27.15
C ILE A 369 11.45 -22.40 -26.03
N ARG A 370 12.68 -21.93 -25.77
CA ARG A 370 12.95 -20.89 -24.78
C ARG A 370 12.30 -19.57 -25.16
N LEU A 371 12.39 -19.16 -26.43
CA LEU A 371 11.75 -17.95 -26.93
C LEU A 371 10.23 -18.02 -26.85
N GLU A 372 9.65 -19.19 -27.17
CA GLU A 372 8.20 -19.42 -27.03
C GLU A 372 7.75 -19.20 -25.58
N SER A 373 8.50 -19.75 -24.60
CA SER A 373 8.19 -19.58 -23.17
C SER A 373 8.34 -18.13 -22.69
N VAL A 374 9.40 -17.44 -23.12
CA VAL A 374 9.62 -16.03 -22.77
C VAL A 374 8.48 -15.15 -23.35
N VAL A 375 8.05 -15.41 -24.58
CA VAL A 375 6.91 -14.69 -25.19
C VAL A 375 5.64 -14.89 -24.39
N ILE A 376 5.35 -16.13 -23.93
CA ILE A 376 4.19 -16.41 -23.07
C ILE A 376 4.29 -15.67 -21.74
N ALA A 377 5.47 -15.71 -21.11
CA ALA A 377 5.69 -15.05 -19.82
C ALA A 377 5.58 -13.52 -19.93
N VAL A 378 6.17 -12.91 -20.95
CA VAL A 378 6.08 -11.47 -21.20
C VAL A 378 4.64 -11.06 -21.55
N PHE A 379 3.91 -11.87 -22.30
CA PHE A 379 2.48 -11.66 -22.55
C PHE A 379 1.68 -11.64 -21.24
N GLY A 380 1.84 -12.67 -20.40
CA GLY A 380 1.20 -12.71 -19.07
C GLY A 380 1.56 -11.53 -18.19
N ALA A 381 2.85 -11.12 -18.22
CA ALA A 381 3.34 -9.98 -17.46
C ALA A 381 2.75 -8.64 -17.93
N LEU A 382 2.72 -8.39 -19.24
CA LEU A 382 2.13 -7.14 -19.78
C LEU A 382 0.66 -6.99 -19.38
N LEU A 383 -0.12 -8.07 -19.54
CA LEU A 383 -1.53 -8.04 -19.18
C LEU A 383 -1.72 -7.97 -17.66
N GLY A 384 -0.96 -8.76 -16.91
CA GLY A 384 -1.05 -8.81 -15.45
C GLY A 384 -0.66 -7.48 -14.80
N LEU A 385 0.50 -6.94 -15.16
CA LEU A 385 0.95 -5.66 -14.61
C LEU A 385 0.02 -4.50 -15.01
N GLY A 386 -0.44 -4.47 -16.27
CA GLY A 386 -1.40 -3.46 -16.73
C GLY A 386 -2.73 -3.52 -15.96
N LEU A 387 -3.28 -4.73 -15.79
CA LEU A 387 -4.50 -4.97 -15.06
C LEU A 387 -4.35 -4.63 -13.57
N GLY A 388 -3.25 -5.08 -12.97
CA GLY A 388 -2.95 -4.83 -11.56
C GLY A 388 -2.71 -3.35 -11.25
N MET A 389 -2.06 -2.60 -12.13
CA MET A 389 -1.96 -1.14 -11.99
C MET A 389 -3.33 -0.48 -12.06
N GLY A 390 -4.21 -0.92 -12.97
CA GLY A 390 -5.58 -0.43 -13.04
C GLY A 390 -6.37 -0.70 -11.76
N TRP A 391 -6.28 -1.91 -11.21
CA TRP A 391 -6.92 -2.26 -9.93
C TRP A 391 -6.33 -1.46 -8.76
N GLY A 392 -5.00 -1.34 -8.70
CA GLY A 392 -4.30 -0.60 -7.65
C GLY A 392 -4.65 0.88 -7.64
N THR A 393 -4.74 1.50 -8.82
CA THR A 393 -5.16 2.91 -8.92
C THR A 393 -6.62 3.11 -8.53
N ALA A 394 -7.51 2.18 -8.89
CA ALA A 394 -8.91 2.23 -8.46
C ALA A 394 -9.04 2.02 -6.94
N ALA A 395 -8.31 1.07 -6.37
CA ALA A 395 -8.28 0.84 -4.92
C ALA A 395 -7.73 2.05 -4.16
N GLN A 396 -6.67 2.69 -4.67
CA GLN A 396 -6.09 3.90 -4.07
C GLN A 396 -7.09 5.07 -4.04
N LYS A 397 -7.92 5.21 -5.08
CA LYS A 397 -8.97 6.24 -5.10
C LYS A 397 -10.00 6.06 -3.98
N LEU A 398 -10.30 4.83 -3.58
CA LEU A 398 -11.14 4.57 -2.42
C LEU A 398 -10.42 4.89 -1.11
N LEU A 399 -9.13 4.57 -1.01
CA LEU A 399 -8.32 4.95 0.15
C LEU A 399 -8.19 6.47 0.29
N ALA A 400 -8.30 7.21 -0.80
CA ALA A 400 -8.34 8.67 -0.77
C ALA A 400 -9.56 9.22 -0.01
N LEU A 401 -10.70 8.51 0.00
CA LEU A 401 -11.87 8.87 0.82
C LEU A 401 -11.60 8.73 2.32
N GLU A 402 -10.63 7.90 2.69
CA GLU A 402 -10.17 7.71 4.08
C GLU A 402 -8.95 8.61 4.41
N GLY A 403 -8.65 9.61 3.56
CA GLY A 403 -7.55 10.56 3.77
C GLY A 403 -6.20 10.13 3.18
N LEU A 404 -6.09 8.97 2.53
CA LEU A 404 -4.86 8.51 1.87
C LEU A 404 -4.86 8.92 0.39
N GLY A 405 -4.72 10.22 0.10
CA GLY A 405 -4.99 10.82 -1.21
C GLY A 405 -3.87 10.69 -2.26
N VAL A 406 -2.66 10.30 -1.89
CA VAL A 406 -1.51 10.27 -2.80
C VAL A 406 -1.46 8.98 -3.60
N LEU A 407 -1.44 9.09 -4.93
CA LEU A 407 -1.21 7.97 -5.84
C LEU A 407 0.28 7.90 -6.18
N GLU A 408 0.94 6.82 -5.82
CA GLU A 408 2.31 6.51 -6.23
C GLU A 408 2.39 5.17 -6.94
N ILE A 409 2.86 5.19 -8.19
CA ILE A 409 3.13 3.98 -8.96
C ILE A 409 4.60 3.62 -8.81
N PRO A 410 4.94 2.46 -8.21
CA PRO A 410 6.33 2.06 -7.96
C PRO A 410 6.97 1.52 -9.26
N TRP A 411 7.28 2.39 -10.21
CA TRP A 411 7.87 2.02 -11.50
C TRP A 411 9.09 1.10 -11.40
N PRO A 412 10.04 1.31 -10.46
CA PRO A 412 11.17 0.39 -10.31
C PRO A 412 10.74 -1.04 -10.01
N THR A 413 9.75 -1.23 -9.13
CA THR A 413 9.19 -2.54 -8.79
C THR A 413 8.47 -3.16 -9.99
N ILE A 414 7.62 -2.39 -10.67
CA ILE A 414 6.89 -2.85 -11.87
C ILE A 414 7.86 -3.31 -12.96
N LEU A 415 8.89 -2.52 -13.26
CA LEU A 415 9.91 -2.87 -14.25
C LEU A 415 10.73 -4.10 -13.82
N THR A 416 11.10 -4.19 -12.55
CA THR A 416 11.82 -5.35 -12.02
C THR A 416 11.00 -6.63 -12.16
N VAL A 417 9.73 -6.59 -11.80
CA VAL A 417 8.80 -7.72 -11.94
C VAL A 417 8.59 -8.10 -13.42
N PHE A 418 8.49 -7.10 -14.30
CA PHE A 418 8.38 -7.34 -15.75
C PHE A 418 9.61 -8.06 -16.29
N VAL A 419 10.79 -7.60 -15.97
CA VAL A 419 12.06 -8.23 -16.39
C VAL A 419 12.20 -9.63 -15.77
N ALA A 420 11.90 -9.77 -14.47
CA ALA A 420 11.93 -11.05 -13.77
C ALA A 420 11.00 -12.08 -14.42
N SER A 421 9.82 -11.67 -14.91
CA SER A 421 8.89 -12.57 -15.62
C SER A 421 9.49 -13.18 -16.88
N ALA A 422 10.29 -12.42 -17.63
CA ALA A 422 10.98 -12.94 -18.80
C ALA A 422 12.01 -14.03 -18.41
N PHE A 423 12.74 -13.83 -17.29
CA PHE A 423 13.65 -14.86 -16.75
C PHE A 423 12.87 -16.08 -16.26
N VAL A 424 11.73 -15.88 -15.59
CA VAL A 424 10.85 -16.99 -15.16
C VAL A 424 10.42 -17.81 -16.38
N GLY A 425 10.01 -17.18 -17.47
CA GLY A 425 9.72 -17.87 -18.72
C GLY A 425 10.91 -18.65 -19.28
N LEU A 426 12.08 -18.05 -19.23
CA LEU A 426 13.32 -18.71 -19.68
C LEU A 426 13.62 -19.99 -18.85
N PHE A 427 13.52 -19.89 -17.51
CA PHE A 427 13.75 -21.02 -16.59
C PHE A 427 12.71 -22.11 -16.77
N ALA A 428 11.43 -21.76 -16.93
CA ALA A 428 10.35 -22.70 -17.17
C ALA A 428 10.58 -23.56 -18.42
N ALA A 429 11.23 -23.02 -19.43
CA ALA A 429 11.53 -23.73 -20.66
C ALA A 429 12.79 -24.62 -20.61
N LEU A 430 13.63 -24.55 -19.55
CA LEU A 430 14.90 -25.27 -19.52
C LEU A 430 14.71 -26.78 -19.65
N VAL A 431 13.85 -27.38 -18.84
CA VAL A 431 13.61 -28.82 -18.83
C VAL A 431 12.96 -29.30 -20.16
N PRO A 432 11.84 -28.69 -20.62
CA PRO A 432 11.24 -29.07 -21.90
C PRO A 432 12.18 -28.91 -23.09
N ALA A 433 12.93 -27.80 -23.16
CA ALA A 433 13.87 -27.54 -24.24
C ALA A 433 15.04 -28.55 -24.25
N PHE A 434 15.52 -28.94 -23.07
CA PHE A 434 16.58 -29.93 -22.97
C PHE A 434 16.11 -31.32 -23.41
N ARG A 435 14.92 -31.76 -22.98
CA ARG A 435 14.30 -33.03 -23.38
C ARG A 435 14.08 -33.06 -24.89
N ALA A 436 13.50 -32.02 -25.47
CA ALA A 436 13.29 -31.92 -26.92
C ALA A 436 14.61 -32.02 -27.73
N GLY A 437 15.68 -31.37 -27.24
CA GLY A 437 17.00 -31.42 -27.89
C GLY A 437 17.67 -32.79 -27.85
N ARG A 438 17.30 -33.69 -26.92
CA ARG A 438 17.83 -35.06 -26.77
C ARG A 438 17.04 -36.16 -27.51
N MET A 439 15.87 -35.81 -28.06
CA MET A 439 15.04 -36.79 -28.77
C MET A 439 15.79 -37.42 -29.95
N ASN A 440 15.62 -38.75 -30.12
CA ASN A 440 16.18 -39.46 -31.24
C ASN A 440 15.29 -39.23 -32.48
N VAL A 441 15.88 -38.74 -33.57
CA VAL A 441 15.15 -38.36 -34.80
C VAL A 441 14.48 -39.62 -35.43
N LEU A 442 15.16 -40.76 -35.42
CA LEU A 442 14.63 -42.01 -35.98
C LEU A 442 13.38 -42.48 -35.23
N ASN A 443 13.44 -42.48 -33.89
CA ASN A 443 12.31 -42.90 -33.06
C ASN A 443 11.13 -41.88 -33.18
N ALA A 444 11.43 -40.56 -33.34
CA ALA A 444 10.41 -39.53 -33.47
C ALA A 444 9.60 -39.64 -34.80
N ILE A 445 10.18 -40.21 -35.83
CA ILE A 445 9.55 -40.38 -37.13
C ILE A 445 8.91 -41.78 -37.25
N ALA A 446 9.43 -42.80 -36.57
CA ALA A 446 9.02 -44.18 -36.64
C ALA A 446 7.83 -44.57 -35.72
N THR A 447 7.33 -43.67 -34.87
CA THR A 447 6.18 -43.94 -33.99
C THR A 447 4.89 -43.90 -34.79
N ASP A 448 4.60 -45.03 -35.48
CA ASP A 448 3.26 -45.41 -35.95
C ASP A 448 2.68 -46.36 -34.90
N GLY A 449 1.58 -45.98 -34.25
CA GLY A 449 0.83 -46.80 -33.32
C GLY A 449 0.37 -46.04 -32.12
#